data_1898f7ef2af3432d151ce1185cb13070
#
_entry.id   1898f7ef2af3432d151ce1185cb13070
#
_cell.length_a   1.000
_cell.length_b   1.000
_cell.length_c   1.000
_cell.angle_alpha   90.00
_cell.angle_beta   90.00
_cell.angle_gamma   90.00
#
_symmetry.space_group_name_H-M   'P 1'
#
loop_
_entity.id
_entity.type
_entity.pdbx_description
1 polymer ?
#
loop_
_entity_poly.entity_id
_entity_poly.type
_entity_poly.pdbx_seq_one_letter_code
_entity_poly.pdbx_strand_id
1 'polypeptide(L)'
;MDEIEQTIARMSRRQALKTVAGGLGSMALGSLLAKESKAETAILHHKPTARRVIYLFQSGGPSQLDLFDYKPALEKFHGKDIFEYVQQKGRLTGFTDDHEIHPVINTKYSFKQYGESGSWMSELLPHMSKIVDDVCTIRSVSTVPVNHDPALTFMQTGHGLPGRPSIGSWLSYGLGSMNRNLPDFVVLVSKGDLGNMQPLNGRLWGSGFLPGQHQGVRFRSGADPVLYLNDPSGKTLREKRQIID
;
A
#
# COMPACT_ATOMS: atom_id res chain seq x y z
N MET A 1 1.32 -31.68 13.05
CA MET A 1 0.53 -30.71 12.24
C MET A 1 -0.04 -29.72 13.23
N ASP A 2 0.43 -28.49 13.15
CA ASP A 2 0.13 -27.43 14.09
C ASP A 2 -1.35 -27.03 13.96
N GLU A 3 -1.97 -26.61 15.05
CA GLU A 3 -3.39 -26.17 15.12
C GLU A 3 -3.71 -25.08 14.08
N ILE A 4 -2.69 -24.28 13.75
CA ILE A 4 -2.72 -23.26 12.71
C ILE A 4 -2.87 -23.88 11.31
N GLU A 5 -2.14 -24.94 10.99
CA GLU A 5 -2.24 -25.64 9.70
C GLU A 5 -3.61 -26.29 9.50
N GLN A 6 -4.20 -26.84 10.57
CA GLN A 6 -5.54 -27.40 10.52
C GLN A 6 -6.62 -26.34 10.36
N THR A 7 -6.43 -25.16 10.95
CA THR A 7 -7.35 -24.03 10.81
C THR A 7 -7.31 -23.47 9.40
N ILE A 8 -6.12 -23.35 8.79
CA ILE A 8 -5.95 -22.88 7.40
C ILE A 8 -6.56 -23.89 6.42
N ALA A 9 -6.36 -25.19 6.64
CA ALA A 9 -6.90 -26.25 5.78
C ALA A 9 -8.44 -26.33 5.82
N ARG A 10 -9.08 -25.87 6.89
CA ARG A 10 -10.54 -25.84 7.07
C ARG A 10 -11.19 -24.53 6.59
N MET A 11 -10.42 -23.50 6.32
CA MET A 11 -10.94 -22.25 5.79
C MET A 11 -11.44 -22.49 4.37
N SER A 12 -12.73 -22.33 4.14
CA SER A 12 -13.26 -22.26 2.78
C SER A 12 -12.60 -21.08 2.04
N ARG A 13 -12.45 -21.21 0.70
CA ARG A 13 -11.93 -20.09 -0.15
C ARG A 13 -12.60 -18.76 0.16
N ARG A 14 -13.88 -18.81 0.52
CA ARG A 14 -14.70 -17.64 0.91
C ARG A 14 -14.29 -17.04 2.27
N GLN A 15 -13.86 -17.86 3.22
CA GLN A 15 -13.36 -17.40 4.53
C GLN A 15 -11.94 -16.84 4.41
N ALA A 16 -11.06 -17.50 3.67
CA ALA A 16 -9.73 -16.97 3.36
C ALA A 16 -9.82 -15.60 2.68
N LEU A 17 -10.76 -15.43 1.76
CA LEU A 17 -11.06 -14.15 1.12
C LEU A 17 -11.55 -13.09 2.11
N LYS A 18 -12.44 -13.42 3.04
CA LYS A 18 -12.91 -12.48 4.06
C LYS A 18 -11.79 -12.02 5.01
N THR A 19 -10.84 -12.89 5.31
CA THR A 19 -9.74 -12.62 6.27
C THR A 19 -8.60 -11.84 5.61
N VAL A 20 -8.35 -12.04 4.31
CA VAL A 20 -7.32 -11.32 3.52
C VAL A 20 -7.86 -10.02 2.93
N ALA A 21 -9.13 -9.82 2.98
CA ALA A 21 -9.89 -9.00 2.02
C ALA A 21 -10.46 -7.70 2.57
N GLY A 22 -9.73 -6.97 3.33
CA GLY A 22 -10.03 -5.54 3.50
C GLY A 22 -9.54 -4.65 2.33
N GLY A 23 -9.04 -5.20 1.21
CA GLY A 23 -8.36 -4.41 0.21
C GLY A 23 -8.70 -4.70 -1.26
N LEU A 24 -8.08 -3.95 -2.16
CA LEU A 24 -8.22 -4.03 -3.64
C LEU A 24 -8.04 -5.44 -4.22
N GLY A 25 -7.27 -6.31 -3.55
CA GLY A 25 -7.09 -7.71 -3.95
C GLY A 25 -8.36 -8.54 -3.89
N SER A 26 -9.31 -8.24 -2.99
CA SER A 26 -10.59 -8.94 -2.93
C SER A 26 -11.51 -8.57 -4.10
N MET A 27 -11.41 -7.35 -4.60
CA MET A 27 -12.19 -6.92 -5.77
C MET A 27 -11.71 -7.63 -7.04
N ALA A 28 -10.39 -7.77 -7.22
CA ALA A 28 -9.81 -8.50 -8.34
C ALA A 28 -10.16 -9.99 -8.29
N LEU A 29 -10.10 -10.61 -7.11
CA LEU A 29 -10.43 -12.01 -6.94
C LEU A 29 -11.94 -12.27 -7.03
N GLY A 30 -12.77 -11.34 -6.58
CA GLY A 30 -14.23 -11.37 -6.77
C GLY A 30 -14.61 -11.40 -8.25
N SER A 31 -13.92 -10.66 -9.11
CA SER A 31 -14.15 -10.64 -10.55
C SER A 31 -13.73 -11.95 -11.24
N LEU A 32 -12.71 -12.64 -10.74
CA LEU A 32 -12.28 -13.96 -11.24
C LEU A 32 -13.29 -15.05 -10.89
N LEU A 33 -13.76 -15.06 -9.64
CA LEU A 33 -14.76 -16.02 -9.18
C LEU A 33 -16.11 -15.82 -9.87
N ALA A 34 -16.45 -14.57 -10.22
CA ALA A 34 -17.64 -14.27 -11.01
C ALA A 34 -17.53 -14.75 -12.47
N LYS A 35 -16.32 -14.88 -13.01
CA LYS A 35 -16.09 -15.40 -14.37
C LYS A 35 -16.15 -16.93 -14.44
N GLU A 36 -15.73 -17.62 -13.39
CA GLU A 36 -15.77 -19.09 -13.28
C GLU A 36 -17.13 -19.62 -12.81
N SER A 37 -17.82 -18.87 -12.00
CA SER A 37 -19.22 -19.16 -11.65
C SER A 37 -20.10 -18.41 -12.64
N LYS A 38 -20.97 -19.11 -13.33
CA LYS A 38 -22.19 -18.52 -13.92
C LYS A 38 -23.14 -17.99 -12.82
N ALA A 39 -22.60 -17.70 -11.63
CA ALA A 39 -23.29 -17.09 -10.52
C ALA A 39 -23.56 -15.64 -10.91
N GLU A 40 -24.84 -15.33 -10.95
CA GLU A 40 -25.40 -14.00 -10.98
C GLU A 40 -24.45 -12.98 -10.38
N THR A 41 -24.16 -11.97 -11.16
CA THR A 41 -23.40 -10.76 -10.86
C THR A 41 -23.28 -10.54 -9.36
N ALA A 42 -22.13 -10.85 -8.79
CA ALA A 42 -21.79 -10.39 -7.46
C ALA A 42 -22.19 -8.92 -7.44
N ILE A 43 -23.12 -8.57 -6.56
CA ILE A 43 -23.74 -7.25 -6.52
C ILE A 43 -22.63 -6.26 -6.29
N LEU A 44 -22.07 -5.77 -7.37
CA LEU A 44 -21.17 -4.63 -7.33
C LEU A 44 -22.06 -3.46 -6.95
N HIS A 45 -21.81 -2.85 -5.80
CA HIS A 45 -22.55 -1.68 -5.35
C HIS A 45 -22.48 -0.53 -6.38
N HIS A 46 -21.44 -0.53 -7.20
CA HIS A 46 -21.21 0.45 -8.25
C HIS A 46 -20.68 -0.23 -9.52
N LYS A 47 -21.12 0.25 -10.68
CA LYS A 47 -20.62 -0.21 -11.97
C LYS A 47 -19.12 0.14 -12.09
N PRO A 48 -18.21 -0.80 -12.37
CA PRO A 48 -16.79 -0.51 -12.56
C PRO A 48 -16.59 0.35 -13.80
N THR A 49 -15.91 1.48 -13.63
CA THR A 49 -15.55 2.40 -14.73
C THR A 49 -14.05 2.60 -14.87
N ALA A 50 -13.30 2.38 -13.80
CA ALA A 50 -11.85 2.54 -13.80
C ALA A 50 -11.18 1.44 -14.63
N ARG A 51 -10.26 1.86 -15.52
CA ARG A 51 -9.47 0.98 -16.39
C ARG A 51 -8.00 0.93 -16.02
N ARG A 52 -7.54 1.87 -15.21
CA ARG A 52 -6.14 2.00 -14.78
C ARG A 52 -6.11 2.39 -13.31
N VAL A 53 -5.08 1.93 -12.61
CA VAL A 53 -4.83 2.31 -11.22
C VAL A 53 -3.46 2.98 -11.16
N ILE A 54 -3.41 4.16 -10.56
CA ILE A 54 -2.16 4.84 -10.19
C ILE A 54 -2.11 4.85 -8.67
N TYR A 55 -1.12 4.16 -8.10
CA TYR A 55 -0.92 4.08 -6.66
C TYR A 55 0.25 4.97 -6.24
N LEU A 56 -0.06 6.10 -5.64
CA LEU A 56 0.92 7.07 -5.15
C LEU A 56 1.20 6.79 -3.67
N PHE A 57 2.27 6.06 -3.42
CA PHE A 57 2.63 5.65 -2.07
C PHE A 57 3.71 6.56 -1.49
N GLN A 58 3.40 7.21 -0.38
CA GLN A 58 4.34 8.00 0.40
C GLN A 58 4.85 7.14 1.56
N SER A 59 6.11 6.72 1.48
CA SER A 59 6.77 5.97 2.53
C SER A 59 7.21 6.87 3.69
N GLY A 60 7.51 6.27 4.85
CA GLY A 60 8.05 6.99 6.00
C GLY A 60 7.02 7.51 6.99
N GLY A 61 5.74 7.20 6.80
CA GLY A 61 4.68 7.55 7.75
C GLY A 61 4.49 9.07 7.93
N PRO A 62 4.14 9.82 6.86
CA PRO A 62 3.84 11.25 7.01
C PRO A 62 2.80 11.48 8.11
N SER A 63 3.00 12.51 8.92
CA SER A 63 2.11 12.83 10.04
C SER A 63 0.72 13.22 9.54
N GLN A 64 -0.27 12.36 9.75
CA GLN A 64 -1.66 12.68 9.40
C GLN A 64 -2.20 13.89 10.18
N LEU A 65 -1.71 14.11 11.40
CA LEU A 65 -2.10 15.24 12.24
C LEU A 65 -1.63 16.58 11.67
N ASP A 66 -0.55 16.57 10.90
CA ASP A 66 -0.01 17.77 10.24
C ASP A 66 -0.56 17.97 8.82
N LEU A 67 -1.24 16.96 8.24
CA LEU A 67 -1.66 16.97 6.84
C LEU A 67 -3.18 16.95 6.65
N PHE A 68 -3.89 16.00 7.27
CA PHE A 68 -5.28 15.70 6.93
C PHE A 68 -6.21 15.65 8.12
N ASP A 69 -5.70 15.37 9.32
CA ASP A 69 -6.50 15.05 10.49
C ASP A 69 -6.43 16.18 11.52
N TYR A 70 -7.15 17.27 11.25
CA TYR A 70 -7.19 18.45 12.11
C TYR A 70 -7.80 18.13 13.47
N LYS A 71 -7.01 18.30 14.54
CA LYS A 71 -7.41 18.03 15.93
C LYS A 71 -7.10 19.23 16.84
N PRO A 72 -7.92 20.28 16.81
CA PRO A 72 -7.67 21.50 17.60
C PRO A 72 -7.63 21.25 19.12
N ALA A 73 -8.25 20.17 19.59
CA ALA A 73 -8.21 19.80 21.01
C ALA A 73 -6.80 19.49 21.52
N LEU A 74 -5.87 19.09 20.63
CA LEU A 74 -4.48 18.81 21.02
C LEU A 74 -3.74 20.04 21.57
N GLU A 75 -4.17 21.25 21.23
CA GLU A 75 -3.60 22.48 21.76
C GLU A 75 -3.64 22.52 23.29
N LYS A 76 -4.74 22.07 23.91
CA LYS A 76 -4.94 22.02 25.37
C LYS A 76 -3.98 21.04 26.06
N PHE A 77 -3.49 20.07 25.34
CA PHE A 77 -2.65 18.99 25.86
C PHE A 77 -1.18 19.11 25.43
N HIS A 78 -0.85 20.10 24.59
CA HIS A 78 0.51 20.30 24.12
C HIS A 78 1.52 20.36 25.25
N GLY A 79 2.57 19.54 25.19
CA GLY A 79 3.62 19.42 26.20
C GLY A 79 3.27 18.58 27.44
N LYS A 80 2.01 18.13 27.58
CA LYS A 80 1.58 17.30 28.73
C LYS A 80 1.80 15.83 28.38
N ASP A 81 2.02 15.00 29.42
CA ASP A 81 2.13 13.55 29.21
C ASP A 81 0.77 12.97 28.79
N ILE A 82 0.76 12.21 27.68
CA ILE A 82 -0.45 11.58 27.16
C ILE A 82 -1.06 10.61 28.18
N PHE A 83 -0.25 9.93 29.00
CA PHE A 83 -0.72 8.93 29.96
C PHE A 83 -1.42 9.51 31.20
N GLU A 84 -1.37 10.81 31.39
CA GLU A 84 -2.24 11.49 32.38
C GLU A 84 -3.72 11.50 31.94
N TYR A 85 -3.99 11.39 30.64
CA TYR A 85 -5.32 11.55 30.02
C TYR A 85 -5.87 10.27 29.38
N VAL A 86 -5.01 9.31 29.05
CA VAL A 86 -5.40 8.06 28.40
C VAL A 86 -5.14 6.90 29.36
N GLN A 87 -6.19 6.26 29.83
CA GLN A 87 -6.10 5.15 30.80
C GLN A 87 -5.41 3.90 30.22
N GLN A 88 -5.46 3.71 28.91
CA GLN A 88 -4.86 2.55 28.26
C GLN A 88 -3.57 2.98 27.57
N LYS A 89 -2.45 2.47 28.06
CA LYS A 89 -1.16 2.59 27.37
C LYS A 89 -1.25 1.87 26.03
N GLY A 90 -1.19 2.62 24.95
CA GLY A 90 -1.05 2.07 23.62
C GLY A 90 0.27 1.30 23.47
N ARG A 91 0.45 0.62 22.34
CA ARG A 91 1.71 -0.03 22.01
C ARG A 91 2.77 1.04 21.71
N LEU A 92 3.74 1.18 22.60
CA LEU A 92 4.91 2.04 22.38
C LEU A 92 5.89 1.38 21.41
N THR A 93 6.68 2.21 20.73
CA THR A 93 7.83 1.74 19.94
C THR A 93 9.05 1.64 20.83
N GLY A 94 10.03 0.81 20.48
CA GLY A 94 11.30 0.71 21.20
C GLY A 94 12.11 2.02 21.24
N PHE A 95 11.73 3.03 20.45
CA PHE A 95 12.33 4.37 20.48
C PHE A 95 11.74 5.27 21.57
N THR A 96 10.58 4.95 22.10
CA THR A 96 9.82 5.78 23.04
C THR A 96 9.48 5.07 24.33
N ASP A 97 9.76 3.78 24.43
CA ASP A 97 9.36 2.94 25.57
C ASP A 97 10.10 3.33 26.86
N ASP A 98 11.36 3.76 26.71
CA ASP A 98 12.23 4.19 27.84
C ASP A 98 12.07 5.67 28.23
N HIS A 99 11.18 6.41 27.57
CA HIS A 99 10.96 7.82 27.92
C HIS A 99 10.14 7.93 29.21
N GLU A 100 10.57 8.81 30.10
CA GLU A 100 9.84 9.09 31.36
C GLU A 100 8.49 9.76 31.12
N ILE A 101 8.42 10.60 30.08
CA ILE A 101 7.22 11.32 29.65
C ILE A 101 6.98 11.14 28.15
N HIS A 102 5.72 11.11 27.77
CA HIS A 102 5.28 11.01 26.35
C HIS A 102 4.46 12.23 25.97
N PRO A 103 5.13 13.38 25.67
CA PRO A 103 4.47 14.65 25.50
C PRO A 103 3.57 14.65 24.25
N VAL A 104 2.35 15.15 24.42
CA VAL A 104 1.45 15.41 23.30
C VAL A 104 2.00 16.59 22.50
N ILE A 105 2.08 16.44 21.21
CA ILE A 105 2.51 17.51 20.30
C ILE A 105 1.31 17.97 19.47
N ASN A 106 1.00 19.25 19.52
CA ASN A 106 0.06 19.87 18.60
C ASN A 106 0.76 20.21 17.28
N THR A 107 0.01 20.23 16.18
CA THR A 107 0.51 20.72 14.91
C THR A 107 0.87 22.19 14.99
N LYS A 108 1.96 22.58 14.31
CA LYS A 108 2.36 23.99 14.13
C LYS A 108 1.83 24.60 12.83
N TYR A 109 1.17 23.79 12.00
CA TYR A 109 0.67 24.19 10.69
C TYR A 109 -0.78 24.64 10.78
N SER A 110 -1.14 25.58 9.93
CA SER A 110 -2.50 26.08 9.84
C SER A 110 -3.38 25.15 9.01
N PHE A 111 -4.64 25.04 9.41
CA PHE A 111 -5.67 24.28 8.70
C PHE A 111 -6.80 25.20 8.25
N LYS A 112 -7.35 24.90 7.08
CA LYS A 112 -8.54 25.57 6.56
C LYS A 112 -9.50 24.55 5.97
N GLN A 113 -10.77 24.91 5.88
CA GLN A 113 -11.75 24.14 5.13
C GLN A 113 -11.69 24.53 3.65
N TYR A 114 -11.78 23.51 2.78
CA TYR A 114 -11.74 23.67 1.34
C TYR A 114 -12.86 22.87 0.69
N GLY A 115 -13.23 23.30 -0.53
CA GLY A 115 -14.24 22.68 -1.37
C GLY A 115 -15.65 22.81 -0.82
N GLU A 116 -16.61 22.23 -1.54
CA GLU A 116 -18.01 22.17 -1.16
C GLU A 116 -18.22 21.22 0.02
N SER A 117 -17.38 20.19 0.14
CA SER A 117 -17.38 19.22 1.24
C SER A 117 -16.95 19.84 2.59
N GLY A 118 -16.32 21.02 2.59
CA GLY A 118 -15.77 21.65 3.78
C GLY A 118 -14.65 20.84 4.46
N SER A 119 -13.92 20.05 3.71
CA SER A 119 -12.87 19.18 4.23
C SER A 119 -11.69 19.98 4.77
N TRP A 120 -11.24 19.64 5.98
CA TRP A 120 -10.06 20.25 6.58
C TRP A 120 -8.78 19.77 5.89
N MET A 121 -7.91 20.71 5.51
CA MET A 121 -6.63 20.44 4.88
C MET A 121 -5.57 21.39 5.42
N SER A 122 -4.36 20.88 5.61
CA SER A 122 -3.21 21.67 6.06
C SER A 122 -2.68 22.57 4.93
N GLU A 123 -2.07 23.68 5.31
CA GLU A 123 -1.31 24.55 4.40
C GLU A 123 -0.17 23.85 3.67
N LEU A 124 0.30 22.73 4.19
CA LEU A 124 1.32 21.90 3.54
C LEU A 124 0.83 21.23 2.25
N LEU A 125 -0.47 21.24 2.00
CA LEU A 125 -1.10 20.52 0.88
C LEU A 125 -1.81 21.48 -0.09
N PRO A 126 -1.12 22.52 -0.65
CA PRO A 126 -1.77 23.56 -1.45
C PRO A 126 -2.32 23.05 -2.79
N HIS A 127 -1.84 21.92 -3.29
CA HIS A 127 -2.35 21.31 -4.51
C HIS A 127 -3.50 20.33 -4.24
N MET A 128 -3.43 19.55 -3.16
CA MET A 128 -4.51 18.66 -2.74
C MET A 128 -5.78 19.43 -2.36
N SER A 129 -5.63 20.58 -1.75
CA SER A 129 -6.77 21.45 -1.39
C SER A 129 -7.62 21.89 -2.59
N LYS A 130 -7.05 21.91 -3.80
CA LYS A 130 -7.75 22.27 -5.04
C LYS A 130 -8.62 21.16 -5.62
N ILE A 131 -8.39 19.92 -5.22
CA ILE A 131 -9.08 18.71 -5.71
C ILE A 131 -9.79 17.97 -4.57
N VAL A 132 -10.02 18.65 -3.46
CA VAL A 132 -10.54 18.01 -2.23
C VAL A 132 -11.91 17.37 -2.42
N ASP A 133 -12.75 17.93 -3.30
CA ASP A 133 -14.08 17.38 -3.59
C ASP A 133 -14.04 16.16 -4.52
N ASP A 134 -12.92 15.96 -5.23
CA ASP A 134 -12.68 14.79 -6.08
C ASP A 134 -12.03 13.64 -5.32
N VAL A 135 -11.68 13.83 -4.04
CA VAL A 135 -10.91 12.88 -3.23
C VAL A 135 -11.72 12.36 -2.06
N CYS A 136 -11.73 11.05 -1.87
CA CYS A 136 -12.28 10.42 -0.68
C CYS A 136 -11.16 10.20 0.36
N THR A 137 -11.23 10.89 1.50
CA THR A 137 -10.27 10.76 2.60
C THR A 137 -10.78 9.77 3.65
N ILE A 138 -10.07 8.65 3.82
CA ILE A 138 -10.38 7.63 4.81
C ILE A 138 -9.48 7.84 6.04
N ARG A 139 -10.02 8.36 7.13
CA ARG A 139 -9.27 8.71 8.37
C ARG A 139 -9.23 7.58 9.40
N SER A 140 -10.02 6.53 9.22
CA SER A 140 -10.17 5.41 10.17
C SER A 140 -9.26 4.22 9.88
N VAL A 141 -8.28 4.37 8.98
CA VAL A 141 -7.34 3.28 8.64
C VAL A 141 -6.36 3.10 9.80
N SER A 142 -6.17 1.85 10.21
CA SER A 142 -5.24 1.46 11.26
C SER A 142 -4.34 0.31 10.81
N THR A 143 -3.19 0.17 11.47
CA THR A 143 -2.24 -0.92 11.18
C THR A 143 -1.61 -1.43 12.47
N VAL A 144 -1.19 -2.71 12.46
CA VAL A 144 -0.50 -3.34 13.59
C VAL A 144 1.01 -3.04 13.60
N PRO A 145 1.74 -3.07 12.46
CA PRO A 145 3.16 -2.78 12.45
C PRO A 145 3.47 -1.34 12.89
N VAL A 146 4.41 -1.19 13.83
CA VAL A 146 4.88 0.11 14.33
C VAL A 146 6.13 0.61 13.61
N ASN A 147 6.95 -0.30 13.07
CA ASN A 147 8.18 0.04 12.34
C ASN A 147 7.92 0.17 10.85
N HIS A 148 8.72 1.02 10.17
CA HIS A 148 8.55 1.34 8.75
C HIS A 148 8.58 0.10 7.86
N ASP A 149 9.55 -0.78 8.02
CA ASP A 149 9.73 -1.93 7.13
C ASP A 149 8.54 -2.91 7.12
N PRO A 150 8.07 -3.45 8.25
CA PRO A 150 6.87 -4.27 8.28
C PRO A 150 5.60 -3.49 7.93
N ALA A 151 5.53 -2.19 8.25
CA ALA A 151 4.38 -1.35 7.89
C ALA A 151 4.30 -1.12 6.38
N LEU A 152 5.42 -0.85 5.71
CA LEU A 152 5.50 -0.77 4.25
C LEU A 152 5.08 -2.09 3.60
N THR A 153 5.59 -3.20 4.13
CA THR A 153 5.24 -4.54 3.64
C THR A 153 3.74 -4.80 3.81
N PHE A 154 3.18 -4.45 4.96
CA PHE A 154 1.75 -4.59 5.23
C PHE A 154 0.90 -3.76 4.26
N MET A 155 1.27 -2.49 4.05
CA MET A 155 0.54 -1.59 3.15
C MET A 155 0.54 -2.08 1.70
N GLN A 156 1.63 -2.71 1.25
CA GLN A 156 1.76 -3.19 -0.12
C GLN A 156 1.16 -4.59 -0.35
N THR A 157 1.13 -5.43 0.68
CA THR A 157 0.81 -6.87 0.53
C THR A 157 -0.33 -7.35 1.43
N GLY A 158 -0.82 -6.50 2.34
CA GLY A 158 -1.81 -6.87 3.35
C GLY A 158 -1.25 -7.71 4.51
N HIS A 159 0.09 -7.83 4.62
CA HIS A 159 0.73 -8.58 5.69
C HIS A 159 2.11 -8.01 6.04
N GLY A 160 2.48 -8.01 7.33
CA GLY A 160 3.75 -7.44 7.79
C GLY A 160 5.00 -8.27 7.44
N LEU A 161 4.83 -9.56 7.13
CA LEU A 161 5.92 -10.44 6.68
C LEU A 161 5.96 -10.56 5.16
N PRO A 162 7.16 -10.68 4.57
CA PRO A 162 7.32 -10.89 3.12
C PRO A 162 6.70 -12.21 2.63
N GLY A 163 6.57 -12.35 1.30
CA GLY A 163 6.14 -13.58 0.63
C GLY A 163 4.72 -13.54 0.07
N ARG A 164 3.95 -12.49 0.37
CA ARG A 164 2.63 -12.30 -0.24
C ARG A 164 2.69 -11.40 -1.47
N PRO A 165 1.78 -11.58 -2.43
CA PRO A 165 1.71 -10.72 -3.60
C PRO A 165 1.38 -9.28 -3.22
N SER A 166 1.99 -8.35 -3.93
CA SER A 166 1.66 -6.94 -3.81
C SER A 166 0.30 -6.59 -4.41
N ILE A 167 -0.24 -5.43 -4.06
CA ILE A 167 -1.50 -4.90 -4.63
C ILE A 167 -1.46 -4.94 -6.15
N GLY A 168 -0.36 -4.45 -6.76
CA GLY A 168 -0.22 -4.44 -8.22
C GLY A 168 -0.16 -5.85 -8.83
N SER A 169 0.47 -6.81 -8.13
CA SER A 169 0.49 -8.21 -8.57
C SER A 169 -0.90 -8.85 -8.53
N TRP A 170 -1.69 -8.53 -7.52
CA TRP A 170 -3.09 -8.98 -7.46
C TRP A 170 -3.95 -8.38 -8.56
N LEU A 171 -3.76 -7.10 -8.87
CA LEU A 171 -4.47 -6.43 -9.96
C LEU A 171 -4.08 -7.04 -11.31
N SER A 172 -2.78 -7.27 -11.54
CA SER A 172 -2.28 -7.95 -12.74
C SER A 172 -2.87 -9.36 -12.89
N TYR A 173 -2.83 -10.16 -11.83
CA TYR A 173 -3.36 -11.51 -11.83
C TYR A 173 -4.89 -11.55 -12.03
N GLY A 174 -5.62 -10.66 -11.37
CA GLY A 174 -7.08 -10.68 -11.36
C GLY A 174 -7.73 -10.04 -12.59
N LEU A 175 -7.16 -8.96 -13.10
CA LEU A 175 -7.74 -8.16 -14.18
C LEU A 175 -7.01 -8.36 -15.51
N GLY A 176 -5.80 -8.90 -15.48
CA GLY A 176 -4.95 -9.04 -16.65
C GLY A 176 -4.46 -7.70 -17.20
N SER A 177 -3.92 -7.72 -18.41
CA SER A 177 -3.42 -6.53 -19.11
C SER A 177 -4.24 -6.22 -20.37
N MET A 178 -4.46 -4.94 -20.61
CA MET A 178 -4.99 -4.45 -21.88
C MET A 178 -3.89 -4.38 -22.96
N ASN A 179 -2.64 -4.54 -22.59
CA ASN A 179 -1.48 -4.44 -23.47
C ASN A 179 -0.74 -5.78 -23.54
N ARG A 180 -0.28 -6.16 -24.74
CA ARG A 180 0.46 -7.41 -24.97
C ARG A 180 1.97 -7.22 -24.93
N ASN A 181 2.45 -5.99 -25.10
CA ASN A 181 3.86 -5.68 -25.33
C ASN A 181 4.51 -4.85 -24.21
N LEU A 182 3.74 -4.44 -23.22
CA LEU A 182 4.22 -3.65 -22.07
C LEU A 182 3.85 -4.35 -20.77
N PRO A 183 4.64 -4.17 -19.70
CA PRO A 183 4.26 -4.64 -18.38
C PRO A 183 2.93 -4.04 -17.95
N ASP A 184 2.09 -4.85 -17.35
CA ASP A 184 0.80 -4.46 -16.78
C ASP A 184 0.96 -3.82 -15.40
N PHE A 185 2.06 -4.10 -14.71
CA PHE A 185 2.42 -3.51 -13.44
C PHE A 185 3.79 -2.82 -13.51
N VAL A 186 3.78 -1.50 -13.56
CA VAL A 186 4.98 -0.65 -13.62
C VAL A 186 5.22 0.00 -12.27
N VAL A 187 6.48 0.04 -11.84
CA VAL A 187 6.91 0.64 -10.58
C VAL A 187 7.89 1.77 -10.85
N LEU A 188 7.58 2.94 -10.33
CA LEU A 188 8.44 4.12 -10.35
C LEU A 188 8.86 4.44 -8.91
N VAL A 189 10.15 4.53 -8.65
CA VAL A 189 10.67 4.90 -7.34
C VAL A 189 11.34 6.26 -7.44
N SER A 190 10.74 7.27 -6.81
CA SER A 190 11.36 8.59 -6.68
C SER A 190 12.41 8.57 -5.57
N LYS A 191 13.45 9.38 -5.71
CA LYS A 191 14.43 9.65 -4.67
C LYS A 191 14.24 11.10 -4.22
N GLY A 192 14.16 11.31 -2.92
CA GLY A 192 14.23 12.65 -2.35
C GLY A 192 15.67 13.15 -2.25
N ASP A 193 15.85 14.43 -1.95
CA ASP A 193 17.16 15.10 -1.84
C ASP A 193 18.05 14.52 -0.74
N LEU A 194 17.45 13.97 0.33
CA LEU A 194 18.15 13.32 1.44
C LEU A 194 18.48 11.84 1.18
N GLY A 195 18.31 11.36 -0.04
CA GLY A 195 18.43 9.96 -0.39
C GLY A 195 17.23 9.14 0.06
N ASN A 196 17.25 7.84 -0.25
CA ASN A 196 16.17 6.94 0.12
C ASN A 196 16.50 6.23 1.44
N MET A 197 16.14 6.85 2.56
CA MET A 197 16.31 6.25 3.89
C MET A 197 15.23 5.20 4.22
N GLN A 198 14.21 5.06 3.38
CA GLN A 198 13.15 4.08 3.57
C GLN A 198 13.51 2.73 2.94
N PRO A 199 13.09 1.60 3.54
CA PRO A 199 13.41 0.26 3.04
C PRO A 199 12.59 -0.11 1.80
N LEU A 200 12.71 0.66 0.72
CA LEU A 200 12.05 0.44 -0.55
C LEU A 200 12.83 -0.61 -1.37
N ASN A 201 12.37 -1.83 -1.34
CA ASN A 201 13.00 -2.97 -2.01
C ASN A 201 12.00 -3.79 -2.83
N GLY A 202 12.52 -4.71 -3.67
CA GLY A 202 11.74 -5.46 -4.65
C GLY A 202 10.57 -6.27 -4.10
N ARG A 203 10.59 -6.65 -2.83
CA ARG A 203 9.48 -7.39 -2.22
C ARG A 203 8.18 -6.58 -2.14
N LEU A 204 8.26 -5.24 -2.14
CA LEU A 204 7.09 -4.36 -2.06
C LEU A 204 6.25 -4.37 -3.35
N TRP A 205 6.82 -4.85 -4.46
CA TRP A 205 6.13 -5.03 -5.74
C TRP A 205 6.31 -6.42 -6.32
N GLY A 206 6.69 -7.37 -5.46
CA GLY A 206 6.88 -8.76 -5.82
C GLY A 206 5.56 -9.50 -6.04
N SER A 207 5.62 -10.56 -6.84
CA SER A 207 4.48 -11.46 -7.10
C SER A 207 4.15 -12.39 -5.93
N GLY A 208 5.04 -12.50 -4.92
CA GLY A 208 4.84 -13.42 -3.80
C GLY A 208 4.70 -14.86 -4.30
N PHE A 209 3.58 -15.50 -3.94
CA PHE A 209 3.25 -16.86 -4.39
C PHE A 209 2.55 -16.93 -5.75
N LEU A 210 2.26 -15.77 -6.38
CA LEU A 210 1.74 -15.74 -7.75
C LEU A 210 2.87 -15.95 -8.77
N PRO A 211 2.56 -16.36 -10.00
CA PRO A 211 3.54 -16.47 -11.08
C PRO A 211 4.33 -15.16 -11.29
N GLY A 212 5.62 -15.29 -11.57
CA GLY A 212 6.54 -14.16 -11.72
C GLY A 212 6.15 -13.12 -12.78
N GLN A 213 5.34 -13.50 -13.76
CA GLN A 213 4.80 -12.59 -14.78
C GLN A 213 3.95 -11.44 -14.20
N HIS A 214 3.42 -11.60 -12.99
CA HIS A 214 2.61 -10.59 -12.29
C HIS A 214 3.44 -9.69 -11.37
N GLN A 215 4.78 -9.84 -11.38
CA GLN A 215 5.66 -8.98 -10.61
C GLN A 215 5.76 -7.58 -11.23
N GLY A 216 5.86 -6.57 -10.37
CA GLY A 216 6.07 -5.20 -10.81
C GLY A 216 7.43 -5.00 -11.48
N VAL A 217 7.44 -4.36 -12.63
CA VAL A 217 8.64 -4.00 -13.38
C VAL A 217 9.08 -2.60 -12.98
N ARG A 218 10.24 -2.51 -12.32
CA ARG A 218 10.78 -1.23 -11.89
C ARG A 218 11.45 -0.51 -13.05
N PHE A 219 10.94 0.69 -13.36
CA PHE A 219 11.57 1.59 -14.32
C PHE A 219 12.56 2.52 -13.62
N ARG A 220 13.61 2.89 -14.32
CA ARG A 220 14.68 3.77 -13.88
C ARG A 220 14.82 4.94 -14.83
N SER A 221 15.37 6.04 -14.31
CA SER A 221 15.83 7.14 -15.15
C SER A 221 17.10 6.72 -15.89
N GLY A 222 17.23 7.08 -17.15
CA GLY A 222 18.43 6.84 -17.97
C GLY A 222 18.14 6.11 -19.29
N ALA A 223 19.19 5.79 -20.02
CA ALA A 223 19.12 5.16 -21.34
C ALA A 223 18.51 3.74 -21.29
N ASP A 224 18.73 3.02 -20.19
CA ASP A 224 18.17 1.69 -19.96
C ASP A 224 17.09 1.74 -18.87
N PRO A 225 15.85 2.07 -19.22
CA PRO A 225 14.77 2.23 -18.22
C PRO A 225 14.40 0.93 -17.52
N VAL A 226 14.65 -0.21 -18.16
CA VAL A 226 14.41 -1.55 -17.59
C VAL A 226 15.71 -2.34 -17.61
N LEU A 227 16.07 -2.94 -16.46
CA LEU A 227 17.26 -3.78 -16.33
C LEU A 227 17.10 -5.05 -17.17
N TYR A 228 18.21 -5.49 -17.75
CA TYR A 228 18.31 -6.75 -18.47
C TYR A 228 17.41 -6.89 -19.69
N LEU A 229 16.90 -5.79 -20.25
CA LEU A 229 16.15 -5.80 -21.48
C LEU A 229 17.07 -6.19 -22.65
N ASN A 230 18.28 -5.63 -22.65
CA ASN A 230 19.33 -5.96 -23.60
C ASN A 230 20.31 -6.94 -22.96
N ASP A 231 20.68 -7.97 -23.69
CA ASP A 231 21.74 -8.88 -23.26
C ASP A 231 23.10 -8.23 -23.46
N PRO A 232 23.89 -7.96 -22.40
CA PRO A 232 25.22 -7.41 -22.53
C PRO A 232 26.19 -8.35 -23.29
N SER A 233 25.89 -9.64 -23.37
CA SER A 233 26.67 -10.62 -24.14
C SER A 233 26.26 -10.71 -25.60
N GLY A 234 25.25 -9.96 -26.06
CA GLY A 234 24.75 -9.99 -27.42
C GLY A 234 24.05 -11.29 -27.82
N LYS A 235 23.81 -12.21 -26.88
CA LYS A 235 23.18 -13.51 -27.18
C LYS A 235 21.69 -13.35 -27.45
N THR A 236 21.22 -14.07 -28.47
CA THR A 236 19.79 -14.13 -28.81
C THR A 236 19.00 -14.95 -27.79
N LEU A 237 17.68 -14.73 -27.70
CA LEU A 237 16.77 -15.52 -26.84
C LEU A 237 16.86 -17.03 -27.16
N ARG A 238 17.19 -17.40 -28.39
CA ARG A 238 17.37 -18.80 -28.84
C ARG A 238 18.62 -19.42 -28.20
N GLU A 239 19.73 -18.67 -28.20
CA GLU A 239 20.99 -19.12 -27.58
C GLU A 239 20.88 -19.21 -26.05
N LYS A 240 20.10 -18.33 -25.44
CA LYS A 240 19.85 -18.42 -24.00
C LYS A 240 19.03 -19.64 -23.61
N ARG A 241 18.01 -20.02 -24.39
CA ARG A 241 17.23 -21.25 -24.16
C ARG A 241 18.08 -22.51 -24.26
N GLN A 242 19.04 -22.55 -25.18
CA GLN A 242 19.97 -23.68 -25.32
C GLN A 242 20.96 -23.85 -24.16
N ILE A 243 21.11 -22.86 -23.30
CA ILE A 243 21.98 -22.90 -22.09
C ILE A 243 21.20 -23.38 -20.86
N ILE A 244 19.86 -23.26 -20.87
CA ILE A 244 18.98 -23.58 -19.74
C ILE A 244 18.42 -25.02 -19.86
N ASP A 245 18.32 -25.55 -21.08
CA ASP A 245 17.95 -26.96 -21.39
C ASP A 245 19.19 -27.86 -21.33
#